data_722ebcd70a1fd3c9a6a7c569e50640cc
#
_entry.id   722ebcd70a1fd3c9a6a7c569e50640cc
#
_cell.length_a   1.000
_cell.length_b   1.000
_cell.length_c   1.000
_cell.angle_alpha   90.00
_cell.angle_beta   90.00
_cell.angle_gamma   90.00
#
_symmetry.space_group_name_H-M   'P 1'
#
loop_
_entity.id
_entity.type
_entity.pdbx_description
1 polymer ?
#
loop_
_entity_poly.entity_id
_entity_poly.type
_entity_poly.pdbx_seq_one_letter_code
_entity_poly.pdbx_strand_id
1 'polypeptide(L)'
;LQSRGLGDVYKRQMVDRAPAHIDLVRPLRDGIIQDHRMTNELIVRFVNQVCRSRIFKPRIAVCVPAAITGIEADAVVESVMAAGARQVYLVDEPVAAALGAGLQIRQPHGCMVVDIGGGSTDIAVISMGGRVKAASLPVAGNAFDSCIAQYVQEKYQIAIGPLTAEQLKKQVACCTRSEFEGVMEVRGHSWETNLPARRIIYTRDLYEPVQELAARIANAARNVLESTPPELAADVSGTGILLTGGGSLLRGLAGYIAGELHTDVAIAPDPLNCVARGTAISLSEGKYLSAGFRDATPKVWNRRLNHSHDPFTGE
;
A
#
# COMPACT_ATOMS: atom_id res chain seq x y z
N LEU A 1 -24.10 -7.38 8.64
CA LEU A 1 -23.66 -8.72 9.02
C LEU A 1 -22.54 -8.65 10.04
N GLN A 2 -22.90 -8.89 11.30
CA GLN A 2 -21.91 -9.09 12.37
C GLN A 2 -21.36 -10.52 12.21
N SER A 3 -20.20 -10.69 11.59
CA SER A 3 -19.48 -11.95 11.66
C SER A 3 -18.20 -11.74 12.46
N ARG A 4 -18.15 -12.31 13.65
CA ARG A 4 -16.95 -12.41 14.46
C ARG A 4 -16.07 -13.51 13.86
N GLY A 5 -14.85 -13.19 13.45
CA GLY A 5 -13.78 -14.15 13.19
C GLY A 5 -13.68 -14.79 11.79
N LEU A 6 -14.78 -15.07 11.10
CA LEU A 6 -14.79 -15.63 9.73
C LEU A 6 -15.08 -14.56 8.65
N GLY A 7 -15.26 -13.29 9.08
CA GLY A 7 -15.79 -12.23 8.23
C GLY A 7 -14.97 -11.90 7.00
N ASP A 8 -13.65 -11.89 7.12
CA ASP A 8 -12.80 -11.43 6.02
C ASP A 8 -12.64 -12.50 4.94
N VAL A 9 -12.50 -13.77 5.32
CA VAL A 9 -12.44 -14.89 4.38
C VAL A 9 -13.78 -15.03 3.65
N TYR A 10 -14.90 -14.94 4.37
CA TYR A 10 -16.24 -15.04 3.77
C TYR A 10 -16.53 -13.86 2.82
N LYS A 11 -16.21 -12.63 3.23
CA LYS A 11 -16.39 -11.44 2.40
C LYS A 11 -15.53 -11.49 1.12
N ARG A 12 -14.30 -11.98 1.25
CA ARG A 12 -13.43 -12.18 0.07
C ARG A 12 -14.00 -13.22 -0.90
N GLN A 13 -14.64 -14.28 -0.40
CA GLN A 13 -15.31 -15.27 -1.24
C GLN A 13 -16.55 -14.73 -1.95
N MET A 14 -17.13 -13.61 -1.47
CA MET A 14 -18.28 -12.97 -2.09
C MET A 14 -17.94 -12.11 -3.31
N VAL A 15 -16.65 -11.80 -3.53
CA VAL A 15 -16.21 -11.03 -4.71
C VAL A 15 -16.62 -11.82 -5.95
N ASP A 16 -17.36 -11.17 -6.86
CA ASP A 16 -17.98 -11.74 -8.07
C ASP A 16 -18.96 -12.93 -7.83
N ARG A 17 -19.37 -13.14 -6.58
CA ARG A 17 -20.33 -14.19 -6.20
C ARG A 17 -21.46 -13.66 -5.33
N ALA A 18 -21.49 -12.35 -5.09
CA ALA A 18 -22.54 -11.74 -4.30
C ALA A 18 -23.88 -11.81 -5.06
N PRO A 19 -24.99 -12.15 -4.36
CA PRO A 19 -26.34 -12.04 -4.94
C PRO A 19 -26.67 -10.58 -5.31
N ALA A 20 -27.59 -10.37 -6.23
CA ALA A 20 -27.95 -9.05 -6.77
C ALA A 20 -28.39 -8.00 -5.72
N HIS A 21 -28.77 -8.42 -4.52
CA HIS A 21 -29.17 -7.53 -3.41
C HIS A 21 -28.01 -7.17 -2.46
N ILE A 22 -26.79 -7.63 -2.75
CA ILE A 22 -25.58 -7.34 -1.95
C ILE A 22 -24.57 -6.60 -2.81
N ASP A 23 -24.32 -5.33 -2.45
CA ASP A 23 -23.28 -4.54 -3.06
C ASP A 23 -21.97 -4.66 -2.28
N LEU A 24 -20.89 -4.98 -2.99
CA LEU A 24 -19.54 -5.00 -2.46
C LEU A 24 -18.85 -3.67 -2.80
N VAL A 25 -18.73 -2.80 -1.82
CA VAL A 25 -18.14 -1.48 -2.00
C VAL A 25 -16.68 -1.50 -1.55
N ARG A 26 -15.79 -0.96 -2.37
CA ARG A 26 -14.40 -0.63 -2.01
C ARG A 26 -14.31 0.88 -1.80
N PRO A 27 -14.38 1.36 -0.56
CA PRO A 27 -14.43 2.80 -0.27
C PRO A 27 -13.11 3.50 -0.55
N LEU A 28 -12.01 2.75 -0.55
CA LEU A 28 -10.67 3.20 -0.90
C LEU A 28 -10.20 2.44 -2.13
N ARG A 29 -9.64 3.14 -3.12
CA ARG A 29 -9.03 2.56 -4.30
C ARG A 29 -7.74 3.31 -4.61
N ASP A 30 -6.65 2.55 -4.79
CA ASP A 30 -5.33 3.06 -5.15
C ASP A 30 -4.84 4.20 -4.23
N GLY A 31 -5.11 4.06 -2.91
CA GLY A 31 -4.77 5.05 -1.87
C GLY A 31 -5.72 6.25 -1.80
N ILE A 32 -6.72 6.36 -2.67
CA ILE A 32 -7.65 7.49 -2.77
C ILE A 32 -9.03 7.11 -2.24
N ILE A 33 -9.67 8.04 -1.51
CA ILE A 33 -11.04 7.87 -1.03
C ILE A 33 -12.00 8.02 -2.22
N GLN A 34 -12.74 6.94 -2.53
CA GLN A 34 -13.77 6.93 -3.57
C GLN A 34 -15.17 7.22 -2.99
N ASP A 35 -15.42 6.76 -1.77
CA ASP A 35 -16.68 7.00 -1.06
C ASP A 35 -16.37 7.47 0.36
N HIS A 36 -16.56 8.78 0.61
CA HIS A 36 -16.30 9.41 1.90
C HIS A 36 -17.18 8.83 3.02
N ARG A 37 -18.47 8.56 2.74
CA ARG A 37 -19.40 8.04 3.73
C ARG A 37 -19.00 6.64 4.19
N MET A 38 -18.72 5.76 3.23
CA MET A 38 -18.31 4.39 3.53
C MET A 38 -16.92 4.33 4.17
N THR A 39 -16.00 5.22 3.76
CA THR A 39 -14.68 5.34 4.40
C THR A 39 -14.81 5.79 5.84
N ASN A 40 -15.63 6.80 6.14
CA ASN A 40 -15.89 7.26 7.51
C ASN A 40 -16.46 6.12 8.37
N GLU A 41 -17.45 5.39 7.85
CA GLU A 41 -18.04 4.26 8.57
C GLU A 41 -17.02 3.16 8.86
N LEU A 42 -16.15 2.87 7.90
CA LEU A 42 -15.07 1.90 8.05
C LEU A 42 -14.08 2.33 9.13
N ILE A 43 -13.61 3.58 9.09
CA ILE A 43 -12.68 4.13 10.09
C ILE A 43 -13.32 4.12 11.49
N VAL A 44 -14.56 4.59 11.61
CA VAL A 44 -15.30 4.57 12.89
C VAL A 44 -15.41 3.16 13.45
N ARG A 45 -15.69 2.17 12.60
CA ARG A 45 -15.76 0.75 13.04
C ARG A 45 -14.40 0.25 13.52
N PHE A 46 -13.32 0.54 12.80
CA PHE A 46 -11.96 0.14 13.23
C PHE A 46 -11.56 0.81 14.54
N VAL A 47 -11.77 2.13 14.66
CA VAL A 47 -11.47 2.87 15.89
C VAL A 47 -12.27 2.29 17.07
N ASN A 48 -13.56 2.05 16.92
CA ASN A 48 -14.41 1.48 17.98
C ASN A 48 -14.04 0.02 18.35
N GLN A 49 -13.50 -0.73 17.39
CA GLN A 49 -13.06 -2.11 17.65
C GLN A 49 -11.77 -2.14 18.49
N VAL A 50 -10.87 -1.18 18.27
CA VAL A 50 -9.57 -1.10 18.94
C VAL A 50 -9.67 -0.28 20.23
N CYS A 51 -10.35 0.88 20.19
CA CYS A 51 -10.48 1.81 21.30
C CYS A 51 -11.76 1.54 22.08
N ARG A 52 -11.67 0.76 23.13
CA ARG A 52 -12.83 0.41 23.98
C ARG A 52 -13.29 1.54 24.92
N SER A 53 -12.41 2.51 25.21
CA SER A 53 -12.72 3.63 26.10
C SER A 53 -13.43 4.74 25.34
N ARG A 54 -14.60 5.17 25.85
CA ARG A 54 -15.32 6.36 25.36
C ARG A 54 -14.86 7.65 26.05
N ILE A 55 -14.14 7.55 27.15
CA ILE A 55 -13.70 8.68 27.98
C ILE A 55 -12.40 9.26 27.44
N PHE A 56 -11.45 8.38 27.08
CA PHE A 56 -10.14 8.80 26.56
C PHE A 56 -10.12 8.69 25.05
N LYS A 57 -10.17 9.85 24.38
CA LYS A 57 -10.06 9.93 22.93
C LYS A 57 -8.62 9.58 22.48
N PRO A 58 -8.45 8.69 21.49
CA PRO A 58 -7.13 8.25 21.05
C PRO A 58 -6.38 9.32 20.24
N ARG A 59 -5.04 9.22 20.23
CA ARG A 59 -4.20 9.80 19.18
C ARG A 59 -4.08 8.77 18.08
N ILE A 60 -4.31 9.19 16.85
CA ILE A 60 -4.33 8.28 15.70
C ILE A 60 -3.30 8.75 14.68
N ALA A 61 -2.39 7.86 14.28
CA ALA A 61 -1.54 8.05 13.12
C ALA A 61 -2.17 7.34 11.92
N VAL A 62 -2.18 8.02 10.79
CA VAL A 62 -2.68 7.49 9.51
C VAL A 62 -1.57 7.58 8.49
N CYS A 63 -1.33 6.47 7.83
CA CYS A 63 -0.41 6.43 6.70
C CYS A 63 -1.10 6.95 5.44
N VAL A 64 -0.38 7.75 4.67
CA VAL A 64 -0.87 8.35 3.44
C VAL A 64 0.19 8.26 2.34
N PRO A 65 -0.19 8.13 1.07
CA PRO A 65 0.76 8.14 -0.04
C PRO A 65 1.63 9.40 -0.04
N ALA A 66 2.86 9.26 -0.49
CA ALA A 66 3.82 10.38 -0.53
C ALA A 66 3.38 11.54 -1.44
N ALA A 67 2.55 11.26 -2.44
CA ALA A 67 2.02 12.22 -3.40
C ALA A 67 0.59 12.69 -3.09
N ILE A 68 0.08 12.45 -1.86
CA ILE A 68 -1.28 12.87 -1.48
C ILE A 68 -1.45 14.38 -1.61
N THR A 69 -2.57 14.80 -2.19
CA THR A 69 -2.94 16.22 -2.29
C THR A 69 -3.41 16.77 -0.94
N GLY A 70 -3.37 18.11 -0.76
CA GLY A 70 -3.86 18.75 0.47
C GLY A 70 -5.34 18.43 0.74
N ILE A 71 -6.18 18.43 -0.30
CA ILE A 71 -7.62 18.13 -0.19
C ILE A 71 -7.86 16.69 0.27
N GLU A 72 -7.15 15.73 -0.30
CA GLU A 72 -7.25 14.32 0.10
C GLU A 72 -6.76 14.11 1.55
N ALA A 73 -5.67 14.77 1.92
CA ALA A 73 -5.14 14.72 3.28
C ALA A 73 -6.15 15.29 4.29
N ASP A 74 -6.78 16.42 3.98
CA ASP A 74 -7.81 17.03 4.82
C ASP A 74 -9.03 16.10 4.95
N ALA A 75 -9.46 15.45 3.88
CA ALA A 75 -10.55 14.49 3.91
C ALA A 75 -10.25 13.27 4.82
N VAL A 76 -9.01 12.78 4.79
CA VAL A 76 -8.55 11.71 5.71
C VAL A 76 -8.60 12.21 7.15
N VAL A 77 -8.09 13.41 7.42
CA VAL A 77 -8.09 14.01 8.78
C VAL A 77 -9.51 14.18 9.30
N GLU A 78 -10.43 14.74 8.48
CA GLU A 78 -11.83 14.91 8.85
C GLU A 78 -12.49 13.57 9.19
N SER A 79 -12.24 12.52 8.39
CA SER A 79 -12.78 11.19 8.63
C SER A 79 -12.30 10.61 9.97
N VAL A 80 -11.03 10.77 10.30
CA VAL A 80 -10.43 10.26 11.53
C VAL A 80 -10.89 11.09 12.75
N MET A 81 -11.04 12.40 12.61
CA MET A 81 -11.60 13.27 13.65
C MET A 81 -13.05 12.94 13.92
N ALA A 82 -13.86 12.70 12.87
CA ALA A 82 -15.26 12.27 12.99
C ALA A 82 -15.39 10.91 13.71
N ALA A 83 -14.41 10.02 13.54
CA ALA A 83 -14.32 8.76 14.28
C ALA A 83 -13.99 8.92 15.78
N GLY A 84 -13.72 10.14 16.26
CA GLY A 84 -13.52 10.47 17.66
C GLY A 84 -12.06 10.60 18.08
N ALA A 85 -11.12 10.75 17.16
CA ALA A 85 -9.73 11.02 17.50
C ALA A 85 -9.58 12.34 18.27
N ARG A 86 -8.60 12.40 19.20
CA ARG A 86 -8.20 13.63 19.87
C ARG A 86 -7.13 14.38 19.06
N GLN A 87 -6.22 13.64 18.46
CA GLN A 87 -5.15 14.15 17.61
C GLN A 87 -4.96 13.21 16.43
N VAL A 88 -4.65 13.78 15.28
CA VAL A 88 -4.39 13.05 14.04
C VAL A 88 -3.00 13.39 13.53
N TYR A 89 -2.20 12.36 13.30
CA TYR A 89 -0.90 12.48 12.68
C TYR A 89 -0.94 11.83 11.30
N LEU A 90 -0.39 12.50 10.31
CA LEU A 90 -0.19 11.93 8.99
C LEU A 90 1.26 11.48 8.85
N VAL A 91 1.45 10.30 8.29
CA VAL A 91 2.73 9.66 8.07
C VAL A 91 2.86 9.31 6.60
N ASP A 92 3.92 9.71 5.94
CA ASP A 92 4.18 9.31 4.56
C ASP A 92 4.45 7.79 4.49
N GLU A 93 3.79 7.12 3.56
CA GLU A 93 3.83 5.66 3.39
C GLU A 93 5.25 5.10 3.27
N PRO A 94 6.15 5.66 2.43
CA PRO A 94 7.52 5.16 2.35
C PRO A 94 8.34 5.40 3.63
N VAL A 95 8.06 6.47 4.40
CA VAL A 95 8.72 6.70 5.70
C VAL A 95 8.25 5.64 6.71
N ALA A 96 6.95 5.37 6.74
CA ALA A 96 6.41 4.30 7.58
C ALA A 96 6.97 2.94 7.16
N ALA A 97 7.03 2.63 5.84
CA ALA A 97 7.59 1.39 5.33
C ALA A 97 9.04 1.19 5.79
N ALA A 98 9.87 2.23 5.67
CA ALA A 98 11.27 2.22 6.09
C ALA A 98 11.43 1.99 7.61
N LEU A 99 10.66 2.71 8.43
CA LEU A 99 10.65 2.53 9.89
C LEU A 99 10.24 1.11 10.28
N GLY A 100 9.16 0.62 9.69
CA GLY A 100 8.63 -0.71 10.00
C GLY A 100 9.53 -1.86 9.53
N ALA A 101 10.33 -1.63 8.50
CA ALA A 101 11.36 -2.55 8.04
C ALA A 101 12.65 -2.48 8.89
N GLY A 102 12.77 -1.49 9.79
CA GLY A 102 13.92 -1.34 10.68
C GLY A 102 15.10 -0.59 10.09
N LEU A 103 14.89 0.17 9.00
CA LEU A 103 15.94 1.01 8.42
C LEU A 103 16.33 2.15 9.38
N GLN A 104 17.64 2.46 9.42
CA GLN A 104 18.21 3.52 10.27
C GLN A 104 18.06 4.91 9.63
N ILE A 105 16.82 5.32 9.34
CA ILE A 105 16.51 6.52 8.54
C ILE A 105 16.91 7.84 9.21
N ARG A 106 17.27 7.86 10.51
CA ARG A 106 17.66 9.07 11.25
C ARG A 106 19.10 9.51 10.98
N GLN A 107 19.92 8.64 10.46
CA GLN A 107 21.31 8.95 10.15
C GLN A 107 21.44 9.83 8.90
N PRO A 108 22.50 10.61 8.74
CA PRO A 108 22.82 11.39 7.53
C PRO A 108 23.34 10.43 6.41
N HIS A 109 22.49 9.49 6.03
CA HIS A 109 22.78 8.41 5.10
C HIS A 109 21.55 8.16 4.25
N GLY A 110 21.75 7.98 2.94
CA GLY A 110 20.68 7.72 2.00
C GLY A 110 20.17 6.27 2.10
N CYS A 111 18.88 6.11 2.37
CA CYS A 111 18.19 4.81 2.33
C CYS A 111 17.08 4.87 1.28
N MET A 112 17.00 3.88 0.40
CA MET A 112 15.91 3.79 -0.58
C MET A 112 14.94 2.68 -0.22
N VAL A 113 13.66 3.00 -0.23
CA VAL A 113 12.57 2.05 -0.06
C VAL A 113 11.62 2.13 -1.25
N VAL A 114 11.13 0.96 -1.68
CA VAL A 114 10.08 0.81 -2.69
C VAL A 114 8.97 -0.02 -2.06
N ASP A 115 7.88 0.65 -1.70
CA ASP A 115 6.70 0.00 -1.13
C ASP A 115 5.70 -0.33 -2.24
N ILE A 116 5.53 -1.61 -2.52
CA ILE A 116 4.66 -2.11 -3.58
C ILE A 116 3.39 -2.65 -2.95
N GLY A 117 2.39 -1.80 -2.84
CA GLY A 117 1.11 -2.11 -2.22
C GLY A 117 0.15 -2.88 -3.13
N GLY A 118 -1.15 -2.69 -2.86
CA GLY A 118 -2.23 -3.21 -3.71
C GLY A 118 -2.53 -2.29 -4.88
N GLY A 119 -2.66 -0.98 -4.64
CA GLY A 119 -3.07 0.02 -5.62
C GLY A 119 -1.94 0.90 -6.14
N SER A 120 -0.98 1.24 -5.28
CA SER A 120 0.15 2.11 -5.61
C SER A 120 1.49 1.46 -5.28
N THR A 121 2.53 1.93 -5.95
CA THR A 121 3.92 1.74 -5.57
C THR A 121 4.50 3.10 -5.18
N ASP A 122 4.95 3.20 -3.93
CA ASP A 122 5.55 4.40 -3.38
C ASP A 122 7.05 4.19 -3.21
N ILE A 123 7.82 5.09 -3.82
CA ILE A 123 9.27 5.01 -3.91
C ILE A 123 9.85 6.25 -3.24
N ALA A 124 10.79 6.09 -2.32
CA ALA A 124 11.46 7.24 -1.73
C ALA A 124 12.91 6.96 -1.35
N VAL A 125 13.74 7.99 -1.47
CA VAL A 125 15.03 8.12 -0.79
C VAL A 125 14.83 8.96 0.46
N ILE A 126 15.26 8.42 1.59
CA ILE A 126 15.08 8.98 2.93
C ILE A 126 16.45 9.20 3.56
N SER A 127 16.64 10.33 4.23
CA SER A 127 17.83 10.65 5.02
C SER A 127 17.46 11.59 6.15
N MET A 128 18.14 11.50 7.29
CA MET A 128 17.94 12.36 8.48
C MET A 128 16.48 12.43 8.95
N GLY A 129 15.77 11.31 8.88
CA GLY A 129 14.36 11.19 9.27
C GLY A 129 13.38 11.88 8.33
N GLY A 130 13.80 12.28 7.14
CA GLY A 130 12.97 12.98 6.16
C GLY A 130 13.09 12.41 4.76
N ARG A 131 12.06 12.64 3.99
CA ARG A 131 12.00 12.29 2.57
C ARG A 131 12.81 13.29 1.75
N VAL A 132 13.80 12.80 1.00
CA VAL A 132 14.65 13.60 0.10
C VAL A 132 14.03 13.68 -1.29
N LYS A 133 13.72 12.53 -1.87
CA LYS A 133 13.04 12.38 -3.14
C LYS A 133 12.00 11.28 -3.04
N ALA A 134 10.89 11.43 -3.76
CA ALA A 134 9.89 10.38 -3.85
C ALA A 134 9.12 10.43 -5.16
N ALA A 135 8.55 9.30 -5.53
CA ALA A 135 7.57 9.15 -6.58
C ALA A 135 6.51 8.14 -6.15
N SER A 136 5.31 8.30 -6.65
CA SER A 136 4.23 7.33 -6.53
C SER A 136 3.68 7.01 -7.91
N LEU A 137 3.37 5.74 -8.16
CA LEU A 137 2.80 5.31 -9.42
C LEU A 137 1.65 4.31 -9.19
N PRO A 138 0.58 4.35 -10.02
CA PRO A 138 -0.57 3.45 -9.89
C PRO A 138 -0.29 2.09 -10.54
N VAL A 139 0.87 1.50 -10.25
CA VAL A 139 1.28 0.16 -10.72
C VAL A 139 1.68 -0.64 -9.51
N ALA A 140 0.81 -1.55 -9.08
CA ALA A 140 1.01 -2.40 -7.91
C ALA A 140 0.22 -3.70 -8.05
N GLY A 141 -0.06 -4.40 -6.97
CA GLY A 141 -0.69 -5.71 -6.97
C GLY A 141 -1.95 -5.83 -7.83
N ASN A 142 -2.84 -4.83 -7.79
CA ASN A 142 -4.08 -4.81 -8.57
C ASN A 142 -3.82 -4.64 -10.08
N ALA A 143 -2.80 -3.85 -10.44
CA ALA A 143 -2.42 -3.67 -11.85
C ALA A 143 -1.92 -4.99 -12.46
N PHE A 144 -1.11 -5.76 -11.71
CA PHE A 144 -0.69 -7.09 -12.12
C PHE A 144 -1.88 -8.05 -12.28
N ASP A 145 -2.85 -8.03 -11.34
CA ASP A 145 -4.05 -8.87 -11.44
C ASP A 145 -4.86 -8.54 -12.69
N SER A 146 -5.07 -7.25 -12.96
CA SER A 146 -5.80 -6.77 -14.14
C SER A 146 -5.09 -7.14 -15.43
N CYS A 147 -3.77 -6.96 -15.48
CA CYS A 147 -2.95 -7.30 -16.64
C CYS A 147 -3.00 -8.81 -16.94
N ILE A 148 -2.89 -9.66 -15.91
CA ILE A 148 -3.00 -11.11 -16.03
C ILE A 148 -4.40 -11.50 -16.54
N ALA A 149 -5.46 -10.92 -15.97
CA ALA A 149 -6.83 -11.20 -16.40
C ALA A 149 -7.05 -10.83 -17.86
N GLN A 150 -6.59 -9.65 -18.27
CA GLN A 150 -6.66 -9.17 -19.64
C GLN A 150 -5.88 -10.09 -20.61
N TYR A 151 -4.65 -10.44 -20.26
CA TYR A 151 -3.83 -11.33 -21.07
C TYR A 151 -4.46 -12.71 -21.27
N VAL A 152 -5.02 -13.30 -20.20
CA VAL A 152 -5.73 -14.58 -20.28
C VAL A 152 -6.96 -14.46 -21.19
N GLN A 153 -7.69 -13.36 -21.09
CA GLN A 153 -8.84 -13.09 -21.95
C GLN A 153 -8.43 -12.95 -23.42
N GLU A 154 -7.40 -12.17 -23.73
CA GLU A 154 -6.94 -11.92 -25.09
C GLU A 154 -6.36 -13.19 -25.75
N LYS A 155 -5.51 -13.90 -25.03
CA LYS A 155 -4.80 -15.06 -25.58
C LYS A 155 -5.64 -16.33 -25.64
N TYR A 156 -6.45 -16.55 -24.60
CA TYR A 156 -7.20 -17.81 -24.44
C TYR A 156 -8.70 -17.66 -24.62
N GLN A 157 -9.19 -16.45 -24.89
CA GLN A 157 -10.60 -16.12 -25.04
C GLN A 157 -11.45 -16.56 -23.84
N ILE A 158 -10.87 -16.46 -22.62
CA ILE A 158 -11.55 -16.81 -21.37
C ILE A 158 -11.47 -15.63 -20.40
N ALA A 159 -12.63 -15.13 -19.97
CA ALA A 159 -12.74 -14.18 -18.88
C ALA A 159 -12.58 -14.90 -17.54
N ILE A 160 -11.65 -14.43 -16.72
CA ILE A 160 -11.43 -14.89 -15.35
C ILE A 160 -11.74 -13.77 -14.35
N GLY A 161 -12.21 -14.13 -13.16
CA GLY A 161 -12.47 -13.17 -12.10
C GLY A 161 -11.18 -12.70 -11.40
N PRO A 162 -11.24 -11.56 -10.67
CA PRO A 162 -10.07 -10.94 -10.03
C PRO A 162 -9.41 -11.85 -8.99
N LEU A 163 -10.16 -12.68 -8.27
CA LEU A 163 -9.58 -13.65 -7.33
C LEU A 163 -8.74 -14.72 -8.05
N THR A 164 -9.18 -15.16 -9.22
CA THR A 164 -8.42 -16.12 -10.04
C THR A 164 -7.15 -15.48 -10.59
N ALA A 165 -7.23 -14.23 -11.04
CA ALA A 165 -6.06 -13.46 -11.49
C ALA A 165 -5.03 -13.26 -10.36
N GLU A 166 -5.48 -12.93 -9.14
CA GLU A 166 -4.61 -12.82 -7.97
C GLU A 166 -3.95 -14.17 -7.62
N GLN A 167 -4.68 -15.28 -7.75
CA GLN A 167 -4.10 -16.61 -7.56
C GLN A 167 -3.03 -16.93 -8.61
N LEU A 168 -3.28 -16.63 -9.88
CA LEU A 168 -2.30 -16.76 -10.96
C LEU A 168 -1.04 -15.93 -10.67
N LYS A 169 -1.19 -14.66 -10.27
CA LYS A 169 -0.08 -13.80 -9.87
C LYS A 169 0.76 -14.45 -8.78
N LYS A 170 0.14 -14.96 -7.72
CA LYS A 170 0.84 -15.52 -6.57
C LYS A 170 1.49 -16.88 -6.84
N GLN A 171 0.87 -17.74 -7.64
CA GLN A 171 1.28 -19.12 -7.81
C GLN A 171 2.09 -19.37 -9.08
N VAL A 172 1.81 -18.62 -10.13
CA VAL A 172 2.32 -18.89 -11.48
C VAL A 172 3.22 -17.78 -12.00
N ALA A 173 2.87 -16.50 -11.75
CA ALA A 173 3.60 -15.38 -12.33
C ALA A 173 5.04 -15.26 -11.82
N CYS A 174 5.94 -14.85 -12.71
CA CYS A 174 7.35 -14.57 -12.43
C CYS A 174 7.84 -13.45 -13.35
N CYS A 175 8.65 -12.51 -12.82
CA CYS A 175 9.20 -11.40 -13.58
C CYS A 175 10.48 -11.75 -14.35
N THR A 176 11.14 -12.84 -14.01
CA THR A 176 12.40 -13.27 -14.62
C THR A 176 12.27 -14.66 -15.24
N ARG A 177 12.99 -14.90 -16.34
CA ARG A 177 13.16 -16.25 -16.88
C ARG A 177 14.00 -17.04 -15.89
N SER A 178 13.37 -17.87 -15.09
CA SER A 178 13.99 -18.74 -14.09
C SER A 178 13.63 -20.20 -14.39
N GLU A 179 14.26 -21.13 -13.69
CA GLU A 179 13.89 -22.55 -13.73
C GLU A 179 12.51 -22.83 -13.11
N PHE A 180 11.88 -21.81 -12.51
CA PHE A 180 10.55 -21.94 -11.95
C PHE A 180 9.50 -22.02 -13.06
N GLU A 181 8.81 -23.16 -13.12
CA GLU A 181 7.65 -23.41 -13.96
C GLU A 181 6.42 -23.68 -13.10
N GLY A 182 5.68 -22.63 -12.78
CA GLY A 182 4.36 -22.76 -12.15
C GLY A 182 3.31 -23.12 -13.17
N VAL A 183 2.30 -23.85 -12.74
CA VAL A 183 1.15 -24.24 -13.56
C VAL A 183 -0.12 -24.16 -12.75
N MET A 184 -1.21 -23.64 -13.37
CA MET A 184 -2.52 -23.57 -12.73
C MET A 184 -3.66 -23.75 -13.74
N GLU A 185 -4.63 -24.62 -13.43
CA GLU A 185 -5.89 -24.67 -14.15
C GLU A 185 -6.78 -23.49 -13.72
N VAL A 186 -7.19 -22.68 -14.67
CA VAL A 186 -8.19 -21.61 -14.47
C VAL A 186 -9.53 -22.01 -15.05
N ARG A 187 -10.58 -21.53 -14.41
CA ARG A 187 -11.96 -21.66 -14.85
C ARG A 187 -12.54 -20.28 -15.08
N GLY A 188 -13.21 -20.11 -16.19
CA GLY A 188 -13.79 -18.84 -16.55
C GLY A 188 -14.91 -19.03 -17.56
N HIS A 189 -15.29 -17.93 -18.18
CA HIS A 189 -16.34 -17.87 -19.19
C HIS A 189 -15.68 -17.67 -20.56
N SER A 190 -15.98 -18.56 -21.52
CA SER A 190 -15.48 -18.42 -22.89
C SER A 190 -16.20 -17.29 -23.61
N TRP A 191 -15.42 -16.41 -24.24
CA TRP A 191 -15.95 -15.32 -25.07
C TRP A 191 -16.50 -15.79 -26.40
N GLU A 192 -15.99 -16.92 -26.92
CA GLU A 192 -16.41 -17.45 -28.19
C GLU A 192 -17.76 -18.21 -28.10
N THR A 193 -17.90 -19.05 -27.07
CA THR A 193 -19.04 -19.94 -26.92
C THR A 193 -20.07 -19.47 -25.91
N ASN A 194 -19.73 -18.49 -25.10
CA ASN A 194 -20.54 -18.03 -23.98
C ASN A 194 -20.81 -19.11 -22.91
N LEU A 195 -19.96 -20.12 -22.82
CA LEU A 195 -20.09 -21.26 -21.90
C LEU A 195 -18.91 -21.33 -20.93
N PRO A 196 -19.05 -22.02 -19.78
CA PRO A 196 -17.93 -22.29 -18.89
C PRO A 196 -16.79 -23.02 -19.61
N ALA A 197 -15.58 -22.53 -19.42
CA ALA A 197 -14.39 -23.10 -20.03
C ALA A 197 -13.23 -23.21 -19.02
N ARG A 198 -12.25 -24.05 -19.36
CA ARG A 198 -11.04 -24.29 -18.56
C ARG A 198 -9.80 -24.15 -19.41
N ARG A 199 -8.74 -23.64 -18.81
CA ARG A 199 -7.41 -23.58 -19.43
C ARG A 199 -6.33 -23.82 -18.39
N ILE A 200 -5.21 -24.37 -18.83
CA ILE A 200 -3.98 -24.48 -18.04
C ILE A 200 -3.09 -23.31 -18.44
N ILE A 201 -2.65 -22.55 -17.45
CA ILE A 201 -1.77 -21.40 -17.61
C ILE A 201 -0.41 -21.75 -16.98
N TYR A 202 0.66 -21.44 -17.69
CA TYR A 202 2.03 -21.68 -17.28
C TYR A 202 2.76 -20.36 -17.01
N THR A 203 3.85 -20.39 -16.24
CA THR A 203 4.70 -19.21 -15.96
C THR A 203 5.13 -18.50 -17.24
N ARG A 204 5.57 -19.24 -18.25
CA ARG A 204 6.01 -18.69 -19.54
C ARG A 204 4.92 -17.90 -20.26
N ASP A 205 3.66 -18.17 -19.99
CA ASP A 205 2.52 -17.46 -20.59
C ASP A 205 2.36 -16.05 -20.00
N LEU A 206 2.70 -15.89 -18.72
CA LEU A 206 2.52 -14.66 -17.96
C LEU A 206 3.79 -13.77 -17.91
N TYR A 207 4.89 -14.26 -18.45
CA TYR A 207 6.18 -13.58 -18.36
C TYR A 207 6.13 -12.16 -18.97
N GLU A 208 5.73 -12.05 -20.21
CA GLU A 208 5.71 -10.78 -20.97
C GLU A 208 4.84 -9.70 -20.29
N PRO A 209 3.55 -9.96 -20.00
CA PRO A 209 2.68 -8.94 -19.40
C PRO A 209 3.13 -8.53 -18.00
N VAL A 210 3.69 -9.45 -17.22
CA VAL A 210 4.17 -9.16 -15.86
C VAL A 210 5.46 -8.33 -15.91
N GLN A 211 6.37 -8.65 -16.82
CA GLN A 211 7.64 -7.93 -16.98
C GLN A 211 7.42 -6.48 -17.41
N GLU A 212 6.44 -6.20 -18.26
CA GLU A 212 6.12 -4.83 -18.67
C GLU A 212 5.80 -3.93 -17.46
N LEU A 213 4.97 -4.42 -16.54
CA LEU A 213 4.66 -3.69 -15.32
C LEU A 213 5.86 -3.58 -14.36
N ALA A 214 6.65 -4.64 -14.25
CA ALA A 214 7.88 -4.61 -13.46
C ALA A 214 8.89 -3.57 -14.00
N ALA A 215 9.00 -3.44 -15.31
CA ALA A 215 9.83 -2.42 -15.96
C ALA A 215 9.37 -0.99 -15.63
N ARG A 216 8.07 -0.75 -15.54
CA ARG A 216 7.54 0.56 -15.13
C ARG A 216 7.93 0.91 -13.69
N ILE A 217 7.91 -0.06 -12.78
CA ILE A 217 8.36 0.12 -11.38
C ILE A 217 9.88 0.40 -11.36
N ALA A 218 10.68 -0.40 -12.06
CA ALA A 218 12.13 -0.21 -12.12
C ALA A 218 12.52 1.16 -12.72
N ASN A 219 11.84 1.60 -13.78
CA ASN A 219 12.07 2.92 -14.36
C ASN A 219 11.70 4.06 -13.39
N ALA A 220 10.61 3.93 -12.66
CA ALA A 220 10.26 4.93 -11.64
C ALA A 220 11.31 4.99 -10.52
N ALA A 221 11.82 3.84 -10.08
CA ALA A 221 12.90 3.77 -9.09
C ALA A 221 14.20 4.41 -9.62
N ARG A 222 14.55 4.16 -10.88
CA ARG A 222 15.67 4.82 -11.57
C ARG A 222 15.53 6.33 -11.56
N ASN A 223 14.39 6.86 -11.96
CA ASN A 223 14.13 8.30 -11.99
C ASN A 223 14.26 8.96 -10.61
N VAL A 224 13.84 8.27 -9.54
CA VAL A 224 14.04 8.75 -8.17
C VAL A 224 15.52 8.80 -7.82
N LEU A 225 16.30 7.76 -8.14
CA LEU A 225 17.75 7.73 -7.91
C LEU A 225 18.48 8.83 -8.70
N GLU A 226 18.17 9.00 -9.98
CA GLU A 226 18.78 10.01 -10.84
C GLU A 226 18.50 11.45 -10.37
N SER A 227 17.34 11.68 -9.73
CA SER A 227 16.97 12.99 -9.17
C SER A 227 17.47 13.20 -7.73
N THR A 228 18.09 12.19 -7.13
CA THR A 228 18.64 12.22 -5.76
C THR A 228 20.02 12.87 -5.77
N PRO A 229 20.38 13.67 -4.74
CA PRO A 229 21.75 14.19 -4.60
C PRO A 229 22.79 13.07 -4.68
N PRO A 230 23.95 13.32 -5.38
CA PRO A 230 24.93 12.28 -5.68
C PRO A 230 25.45 11.49 -4.47
N GLU A 231 25.66 12.16 -3.34
CA GLU A 231 26.15 11.52 -2.11
C GLU A 231 25.15 10.52 -1.56
N LEU A 232 23.87 10.88 -1.55
CA LEU A 232 22.80 9.98 -1.08
C LEU A 232 22.51 8.86 -2.08
N ALA A 233 22.66 9.12 -3.38
CA ALA A 233 22.55 8.08 -4.40
C ALA A 233 23.72 7.08 -4.29
N ALA A 234 24.93 7.55 -3.96
CA ALA A 234 26.09 6.69 -3.68
C ALA A 234 25.85 5.81 -2.44
N ASP A 235 25.25 6.37 -1.38
CA ASP A 235 24.85 5.60 -0.20
C ASP A 235 23.90 4.46 -0.57
N VAL A 236 22.87 4.75 -1.37
CA VAL A 236 21.91 3.74 -1.83
C VAL A 236 22.59 2.67 -2.69
N SER A 237 23.54 3.05 -3.54
CA SER A 237 24.31 2.09 -4.34
C SER A 237 25.12 1.15 -3.44
N GLY A 238 25.61 1.63 -2.29
CA GLY A 238 26.38 0.82 -1.33
C GLY A 238 25.53 -0.04 -0.39
N THR A 239 24.32 0.42 -0.03
CA THR A 239 23.45 -0.27 0.94
C THR A 239 22.33 -1.07 0.30
N GLY A 240 22.01 -0.78 -0.96
CA GLY A 240 20.93 -1.41 -1.69
C GLY A 240 19.57 -0.75 -1.50
N ILE A 241 18.58 -1.32 -2.15
CA ILE A 241 17.18 -0.89 -2.16
C ILE A 241 16.36 -1.90 -1.38
N LEU A 242 15.48 -1.44 -0.52
CA LEU A 242 14.58 -2.30 0.25
C LEU A 242 13.18 -2.28 -0.35
N LEU A 243 12.67 -3.47 -0.70
CA LEU A 243 11.28 -3.65 -1.14
C LEU A 243 10.39 -3.98 0.05
N THR A 244 9.24 -3.34 0.11
CA THR A 244 8.16 -3.57 1.08
C THR A 244 6.82 -3.73 0.37
N GLY A 245 5.76 -3.98 1.14
CA GLY A 245 4.42 -4.21 0.59
C GLY A 245 4.23 -5.62 0.01
N GLY A 246 2.97 -5.99 -0.18
CA GLY A 246 2.60 -7.33 -0.66
C GLY A 246 3.02 -7.62 -2.10
N GLY A 247 3.14 -6.58 -2.94
CA GLY A 247 3.59 -6.69 -4.33
C GLY A 247 5.06 -7.07 -4.44
N SER A 248 5.90 -6.74 -3.46
CA SER A 248 7.32 -7.13 -3.40
C SER A 248 7.53 -8.64 -3.42
N LEU A 249 6.51 -9.40 -3.00
CA LEU A 249 6.54 -10.88 -2.99
C LEU A 249 6.33 -11.50 -4.37
N LEU A 250 6.08 -10.70 -5.41
CA LEU A 250 5.98 -11.21 -6.78
C LEU A 250 7.32 -11.83 -7.18
N ARG A 251 7.26 -13.10 -7.58
CA ARG A 251 8.46 -13.89 -7.85
C ARG A 251 9.32 -13.25 -8.94
N GLY A 252 10.63 -13.15 -8.66
CA GLY A 252 11.61 -12.57 -9.57
C GLY A 252 11.63 -11.05 -9.64
N LEU A 253 10.70 -10.33 -8.98
CA LEU A 253 10.62 -8.86 -9.05
C LEU A 253 11.85 -8.18 -8.47
N ALA A 254 12.32 -8.61 -7.29
CA ALA A 254 13.53 -8.05 -6.67
C ALA A 254 14.75 -8.24 -7.58
N GLY A 255 14.94 -9.46 -8.13
CA GLY A 255 16.03 -9.74 -9.07
C GLY A 255 15.93 -8.96 -10.37
N TYR A 256 14.70 -8.73 -10.88
CA TYR A 256 14.46 -7.90 -12.06
C TYR A 256 14.88 -6.44 -11.80
N ILE A 257 14.42 -5.86 -10.68
CA ILE A 257 14.79 -4.48 -10.31
C ILE A 257 16.30 -4.35 -10.09
N ALA A 258 16.92 -5.32 -9.41
CA ALA A 258 18.37 -5.34 -9.18
C ALA A 258 19.16 -5.35 -10.50
N GLY A 259 18.75 -6.16 -11.46
CA GLY A 259 19.35 -6.20 -12.80
C GLY A 259 19.21 -4.90 -13.57
N GLU A 260 18.03 -4.27 -13.49
CA GLU A 260 17.75 -2.99 -14.17
C GLU A 260 18.50 -1.80 -13.56
N LEU A 261 18.67 -1.78 -12.24
CA LEU A 261 19.29 -0.65 -11.53
C LEU A 261 20.77 -0.87 -11.21
N HIS A 262 21.31 -2.06 -11.46
CA HIS A 262 22.68 -2.46 -11.09
C HIS A 262 22.99 -2.20 -9.61
N THR A 263 22.02 -2.44 -8.75
CA THR A 263 22.08 -2.18 -7.30
C THR A 263 21.44 -3.35 -6.58
N ASP A 264 21.97 -3.72 -5.42
CA ASP A 264 21.40 -4.79 -4.61
C ASP A 264 19.96 -4.45 -4.18
N VAL A 265 19.08 -5.44 -4.26
CA VAL A 265 17.67 -5.28 -3.89
C VAL A 265 17.28 -6.41 -2.94
N ALA A 266 16.83 -6.04 -1.76
CA ALA A 266 16.35 -6.96 -0.73
C ALA A 266 14.86 -6.79 -0.48
N ILE A 267 14.16 -7.87 -0.11
CA ILE A 267 12.79 -7.83 0.37
C ILE A 267 12.81 -7.79 1.90
N ALA A 268 12.02 -6.91 2.50
CA ALA A 268 11.88 -6.84 3.95
C ALA A 268 11.40 -8.19 4.53
N PRO A 269 11.82 -8.58 5.74
CA PRO A 269 11.45 -9.88 6.33
C PRO A 269 9.93 -10.10 6.47
N ASP A 270 9.17 -9.03 6.69
CA ASP A 270 7.71 -9.05 6.81
C ASP A 270 7.12 -7.88 6.00
N PRO A 271 7.17 -7.95 4.67
CA PRO A 271 6.89 -6.80 3.81
C PRO A 271 5.42 -6.34 3.89
N LEU A 272 4.49 -7.24 4.18
CA LEU A 272 3.05 -6.93 4.30
C LEU A 272 2.74 -6.02 5.49
N ASN A 273 3.52 -6.08 6.56
CA ASN A 273 3.26 -5.38 7.80
C ASN A 273 4.18 -4.18 8.05
N CYS A 274 5.14 -3.91 7.15
CA CYS A 274 6.11 -2.81 7.34
C CYS A 274 5.41 -1.46 7.55
N VAL A 275 4.50 -1.07 6.66
CA VAL A 275 3.77 0.21 6.76
C VAL A 275 3.00 0.31 8.07
N ALA A 276 2.22 -0.70 8.44
CA ALA A 276 1.44 -0.70 9.67
C ALA A 276 2.33 -0.60 10.92
N ARG A 277 3.43 -1.35 10.95
CA ARG A 277 4.41 -1.33 12.04
C ARG A 277 5.11 0.01 12.15
N GLY A 278 5.55 0.56 11.03
CA GLY A 278 6.20 1.86 10.98
C GLY A 278 5.28 3.01 11.36
N THR A 279 4.00 2.97 10.95
CA THR A 279 2.99 3.92 11.39
C THR A 279 2.82 3.89 12.91
N ALA A 280 2.83 2.73 13.54
CA ALA A 280 2.80 2.62 15.00
C ALA A 280 4.08 3.18 15.66
N ILE A 281 5.26 2.87 15.11
CA ILE A 281 6.55 3.39 15.58
C ILE A 281 6.61 4.92 15.47
N SER A 282 6.07 5.51 14.42
CA SER A 282 6.08 6.95 14.19
C SER A 282 5.43 7.76 15.30
N LEU A 283 4.44 7.20 16.02
CA LEU A 283 3.81 7.87 17.19
C LEU A 283 4.78 8.10 18.35
N SER A 284 5.78 7.25 18.51
CA SER A 284 6.81 7.39 19.54
C SER A 284 8.03 8.16 19.04
N GLU A 285 8.34 8.06 17.76
CA GLU A 285 9.54 8.63 17.17
C GLU A 285 9.30 9.91 16.35
N GLY A 286 8.06 10.38 16.25
CA GLY A 286 7.65 11.50 15.39
C GLY A 286 8.47 12.79 15.59
N LYS A 287 8.97 13.04 16.79
CA LYS A 287 9.85 14.19 17.10
C LYS A 287 11.21 14.14 16.37
N TYR A 288 11.61 12.99 15.85
CA TYR A 288 12.85 12.78 15.10
C TYR A 288 12.63 12.69 13.59
N LEU A 289 11.36 12.77 13.15
CA LEU A 289 11.00 12.70 11.75
C LEU A 289 10.79 14.12 11.23
N SER A 290 11.76 14.63 10.47
CA SER A 290 11.80 16.02 10.00
C SER A 290 10.79 16.31 8.87
N ALA A 291 10.54 15.31 8.02
CA ALA A 291 9.55 15.37 6.95
C ALA A 291 8.93 13.98 6.73
N GLY A 292 7.64 13.92 6.44
CA GLY A 292 6.91 12.64 6.32
C GLY A 292 6.20 12.20 7.60
N PHE A 293 6.21 13.04 8.66
CA PHE A 293 5.38 12.92 9.86
C PHE A 293 4.92 14.31 10.28
N ARG A 294 3.62 14.52 10.37
CA ARG A 294 3.06 15.84 10.76
C ARG A 294 1.84 15.71 11.66
N ASP A 295 1.72 16.61 12.63
CA ASP A 295 0.45 16.82 13.33
C ASP A 295 -0.51 17.57 12.40
N ALA A 296 -1.55 16.87 11.98
CA ALA A 296 -2.60 17.39 11.10
C ALA A 296 -3.89 17.71 11.86
N THR A 297 -3.84 17.76 13.18
CA THR A 297 -5.00 18.06 14.01
C THR A 297 -5.50 19.48 13.71
N PRO A 298 -6.79 19.67 13.36
CA PRO A 298 -7.34 21.00 13.06
C PRO A 298 -7.22 21.95 14.26
N LYS A 299 -6.68 23.15 14.06
CA LYS A 299 -6.44 24.16 15.13
C LYS A 299 -7.70 24.56 15.88
N VAL A 300 -8.86 24.52 15.23
CA VAL A 300 -10.16 24.86 15.84
C VAL A 300 -10.58 23.84 16.91
N TRP A 301 -10.17 22.58 16.78
CA TRP A 301 -10.42 21.54 17.78
C TRP A 301 -9.58 21.72 19.04
N ASN A 302 -8.35 22.21 18.93
CA ASN A 302 -7.47 22.47 20.06
C ASN A 302 -8.00 23.61 20.95
N ARG A 303 -8.71 24.62 20.38
CA ARG A 303 -9.35 25.69 21.19
C ARG A 303 -10.51 25.16 22.06
N ARG A 304 -11.28 24.18 21.60
CA ARG A 304 -12.38 23.63 22.41
C ARG A 304 -11.90 22.74 23.57
N LEU A 305 -10.73 22.14 23.47
CA LEU A 305 -10.13 21.35 24.55
C LEU A 305 -9.46 22.22 25.63
N ASN A 306 -8.92 23.40 25.27
CA ASN A 306 -8.30 24.31 26.20
C ASN A 306 -9.33 25.19 26.98
N HIS A 307 -10.57 25.29 26.52
CA HIS A 307 -11.63 26.01 27.23
C HIS A 307 -12.45 25.14 28.21
N SER A 308 -12.16 23.87 28.36
CA SER A 308 -12.84 23.00 29.31
C SER A 308 -12.12 22.84 30.65
N HIS A 309 -11.03 23.57 30.91
CA HIS A 309 -10.33 23.59 32.17
C HIS A 309 -9.88 25.01 32.53
N ASP A 310 -10.80 25.84 32.96
CA ASP A 310 -10.54 26.83 33.98
C ASP A 310 -11.85 27.18 34.73
N PRO A 311 -12.15 26.47 35.84
CA PRO A 311 -13.27 26.81 36.69
C PRO A 311 -12.92 27.85 37.78
N PHE A 312 -11.74 28.50 37.71
CA PHE A 312 -11.30 29.46 38.73
C PHE A 312 -10.56 30.65 38.11
N THR A 313 -11.29 31.55 37.46
CA THR A 313 -10.97 32.97 37.47
C THR A 313 -12.29 33.73 37.61
N GLY A 314 -12.67 33.86 38.87
CA GLY A 314 -13.58 34.94 39.25
C GLY A 314 -12.79 36.27 39.25
N GLU A 315 -13.22 37.17 38.41
CA GLU A 315 -13.41 38.60 38.61
C GLU A 315 -14.14 39.13 37.38
#